data_9571a98d486f39aa8685f20048dec18e
#
_entry.id   9571a98d486f39aa8685f20048dec18e
#
_cell.length_a   1.000
_cell.length_b   1.000
_cell.length_c   1.000
_cell.angle_alpha   90.00
_cell.angle_beta   90.00
_cell.angle_gamma   90.00
#
_symmetry.space_group_name_H-M   'P 1'
#
loop_
_entity.id
_entity.type
_entity.pdbx_description
1 polymer ?
#
loop_
_entity_poly.entity_id
_entity_poly.type
_entity_poly.pdbx_seq_one_letter_code
_entity_poly.pdbx_strand_id
1 'polypeptide(L)'
;MMSGMTDLPTLAPAPAFIDLRKRLRAGESLFGTFMGLASPVATEVVARAGFDWLLIDLEHGAGTESELLANLHAAGGTPTAALVRPQSGERLRIGRALDLGAHGIMVPRVDTAAQAAEAVSYMRYPPDGVRGLALSTRGAGLGAVGHTDVRAINERILGIIQIESPSAVEHAAEIAALDGVDVLFVGPTDLSHSLGIPGRFDAPVYLEALAAVVAAAEGAGKAAGILLRDGAASPRHLALGFRFIGLGSDGAFIADGARAVLAGARA
;
A
#
# COMPACT_ATOMS: atom_id res chain seq x y z
N MET A 1 3.25 48.12 22.78
CA MET A 1 1.87 47.60 22.73
C MET A 1 1.77 46.65 21.55
N MET A 2 1.91 45.36 21.78
CA MET A 2 1.58 44.31 20.81
C MET A 2 0.49 43.46 21.45
N SER A 3 -0.74 43.94 21.29
CA SER A 3 -1.96 43.23 21.70
C SER A 3 -2.65 42.71 20.44
N GLY A 4 -3.05 41.45 20.46
CA GLY A 4 -4.02 40.90 19.53
C GLY A 4 -3.49 39.83 18.57
N MET A 5 -2.83 38.79 19.08
CA MET A 5 -2.94 37.48 18.42
C MET A 5 -4.35 36.98 18.75
N THR A 6 -5.30 37.24 17.85
CA THR A 6 -6.61 36.59 17.87
C THR A 6 -6.36 35.08 17.83
N ASP A 7 -6.89 34.36 18.81
CA ASP A 7 -6.98 32.89 18.79
C ASP A 7 -7.71 32.48 17.49
N LEU A 8 -6.91 32.06 16.51
CA LEU A 8 -7.48 31.45 15.32
C LEU A 8 -8.14 30.13 15.76
N PRO A 9 -9.37 29.85 15.32
CA PRO A 9 -10.01 28.59 15.65
C PRO A 9 -9.12 27.44 15.23
N THR A 10 -8.88 26.52 16.15
CA THR A 10 -8.16 25.27 15.84
C THR A 10 -8.87 24.54 14.70
N LEU A 11 -8.13 24.16 13.68
CA LEU A 11 -8.64 23.32 12.60
C LEU A 11 -9.30 22.09 13.22
N ALA A 12 -10.44 21.68 12.67
CA ALA A 12 -11.08 20.43 13.06
C ALA A 12 -10.06 19.29 13.00
N PRO A 13 -10.09 18.35 13.96
CA PRO A 13 -9.15 17.24 13.96
C PRO A 13 -9.22 16.53 12.60
N ALA A 14 -8.05 16.18 12.06
CA ALA A 14 -7.97 15.34 10.87
C ALA A 14 -8.78 14.05 11.09
N PRO A 15 -9.39 13.46 10.04
CA PRO A 15 -10.10 12.20 10.17
C PRO A 15 -9.22 11.17 10.86
N ALA A 16 -9.84 10.31 11.69
CA ALA A 16 -9.12 9.33 12.49
C ALA A 16 -8.16 8.52 11.60
N PHE A 17 -6.90 8.49 11.99
CA PHE A 17 -5.88 7.73 11.27
C PHE A 17 -6.18 6.23 11.39
N ILE A 18 -6.21 5.55 10.23
CA ILE A 18 -6.43 4.10 10.16
C ILE A 18 -5.07 3.42 10.32
N ASP A 19 -4.84 2.82 11.49
CA ASP A 19 -3.58 2.17 11.82
C ASP A 19 -3.57 0.71 11.34
N LEU A 20 -3.28 0.51 10.06
CA LEU A 20 -3.14 -0.83 9.46
C LEU A 20 -1.98 -1.60 10.09
N ARG A 21 -0.89 -0.92 10.47
CA ARG A 21 0.28 -1.55 11.10
C ARG A 21 -0.09 -2.19 12.43
N LYS A 22 -0.84 -1.49 13.28
CA LYS A 22 -1.31 -2.02 14.55
C LYS A 22 -2.19 -3.24 14.36
N ARG A 23 -3.10 -3.20 13.39
CA ARG A 23 -4.00 -4.31 13.07
C ARG A 23 -3.24 -5.54 12.58
N LEU A 24 -2.26 -5.35 11.69
CA LEU A 24 -1.37 -6.44 11.22
C LEU A 24 -0.57 -7.06 12.36
N ARG A 25 -0.01 -6.24 13.27
CA ARG A 25 0.71 -6.73 14.45
C ARG A 25 -0.18 -7.47 15.44
N ALA A 26 -1.47 -7.17 15.46
CA ALA A 26 -2.46 -7.93 16.23
C ALA A 26 -2.86 -9.27 15.55
N GLY A 27 -2.30 -9.58 14.38
CA GLY A 27 -2.58 -10.81 13.62
C GLY A 27 -3.84 -10.75 12.78
N GLU A 28 -4.46 -9.56 12.60
CA GLU A 28 -5.61 -9.41 11.74
C GLU A 28 -5.27 -9.66 10.28
N SER A 29 -6.20 -10.24 9.54
CA SER A 29 -6.14 -10.34 8.09
C SER A 29 -6.83 -9.13 7.48
N LEU A 30 -6.12 -8.37 6.64
CA LEU A 30 -6.61 -7.15 6.01
C LEU A 30 -6.84 -7.37 4.52
N PHE A 31 -8.00 -6.92 4.04
CA PHE A 31 -8.42 -7.06 2.64
C PHE A 31 -8.47 -5.71 1.96
N GLY A 32 -7.91 -5.63 0.77
CA GLY A 32 -7.93 -4.42 -0.04
C GLY A 32 -8.03 -4.72 -1.52
N THR A 33 -7.92 -3.67 -2.33
CA THR A 33 -7.96 -3.81 -3.80
C THR A 33 -7.13 -2.73 -4.48
N PHE A 34 -6.84 -2.93 -5.78
CA PHE A 34 -6.06 -2.01 -6.60
C PHE A 34 -6.97 -1.06 -7.38
N MET A 35 -6.60 0.22 -7.41
CA MET A 35 -7.30 1.30 -8.09
C MET A 35 -6.44 1.81 -9.24
N GLY A 36 -6.69 1.31 -10.46
CA GLY A 36 -5.90 1.61 -11.66
C GLY A 36 -6.57 2.57 -12.63
N LEU A 37 -7.89 2.84 -12.50
CA LEU A 37 -8.63 3.65 -13.46
C LEU A 37 -8.48 5.17 -13.26
N ALA A 38 -7.78 5.60 -12.22
CA ALA A 38 -7.58 7.02 -11.89
C ALA A 38 -8.90 7.82 -11.74
N SER A 39 -9.99 7.15 -11.38
CA SER A 39 -11.32 7.76 -11.24
C SER A 39 -11.66 7.97 -9.75
N PRO A 40 -11.75 9.23 -9.27
CA PRO A 40 -12.15 9.51 -7.89
C PRO A 40 -13.54 8.95 -7.54
N VAL A 41 -14.48 8.96 -8.50
CA VAL A 41 -15.81 8.40 -8.29
C VAL A 41 -15.76 6.89 -8.10
N ALA A 42 -14.97 6.17 -8.92
CA ALA A 42 -14.77 4.73 -8.74
C ALA A 42 -14.10 4.45 -7.39
N THR A 43 -13.11 5.26 -6.99
CA THR A 43 -12.43 5.14 -5.70
C THR A 43 -13.41 5.32 -4.54
N GLU A 44 -14.31 6.31 -4.58
CA GLU A 44 -15.34 6.49 -3.55
C GLU A 44 -16.28 5.29 -3.45
N VAL A 45 -16.77 4.79 -4.59
CA VAL A 45 -17.67 3.61 -4.63
C VAL A 45 -16.99 2.39 -4.00
N VAL A 46 -15.75 2.10 -4.40
CA VAL A 46 -15.01 0.94 -3.90
C VAL A 46 -14.61 1.11 -2.43
N ALA A 47 -14.22 2.30 -2.00
CA ALA A 47 -13.91 2.59 -0.60
C ALA A 47 -15.11 2.35 0.34
N ARG A 48 -16.34 2.58 -0.14
CA ARG A 48 -17.57 2.32 0.61
C ARG A 48 -17.98 0.83 0.64
N ALA A 49 -17.31 -0.03 -0.15
CA ALA A 49 -17.61 -1.47 -0.17
C ALA A 49 -17.08 -2.22 1.07
N GLY A 50 -16.27 -1.59 1.92
CA GLY A 50 -15.81 -2.17 3.18
C GLY A 50 -14.42 -2.78 3.13
N PHE A 51 -13.60 -2.48 2.14
CA PHE A 51 -12.18 -2.84 2.13
C PHE A 51 -11.42 -2.11 3.26
N ASP A 52 -10.44 -2.78 3.86
CA ASP A 52 -9.55 -2.18 4.86
C ASP A 52 -8.59 -1.18 4.21
N TRP A 53 -8.19 -1.42 2.97
CA TRP A 53 -7.27 -0.57 2.23
C TRP A 53 -7.56 -0.56 0.72
N LEU A 54 -7.20 0.54 0.07
CA LEU A 54 -7.13 0.69 -1.38
C LEU A 54 -5.70 1.01 -1.77
N LEU A 55 -5.20 0.45 -2.87
CA LEU A 55 -3.91 0.82 -3.46
C LEU A 55 -4.15 1.65 -4.72
N ILE A 56 -3.88 2.94 -4.67
CA ILE A 56 -3.88 3.80 -5.85
C ILE A 56 -2.59 3.50 -6.61
N ASP A 57 -2.75 2.95 -7.81
CA ASP A 57 -1.66 2.45 -8.62
C ASP A 57 -1.19 3.48 -9.64
N LEU A 58 0.03 3.98 -9.46
CA LEU A 58 0.68 4.89 -10.40
C LEU A 58 1.75 4.21 -11.26
N GLU A 59 2.03 2.92 -11.01
CA GLU A 59 2.96 2.14 -11.83
C GLU A 59 2.28 1.64 -13.12
N HIS A 60 1.13 0.98 -12.97
CA HIS A 60 0.37 0.38 -14.07
C HIS A 60 -1.01 1.01 -14.28
N GLY A 61 -1.42 1.91 -13.40
CA GLY A 61 -2.67 2.66 -13.52
C GLY A 61 -2.60 3.77 -14.55
N ALA A 62 -3.77 4.30 -14.92
CA ALA A 62 -3.90 5.38 -15.90
C ALA A 62 -3.60 6.78 -15.33
N GLY A 63 -3.43 6.89 -13.99
CA GLY A 63 -3.30 8.18 -13.30
C GLY A 63 -1.87 8.69 -13.15
N THR A 64 -1.80 9.96 -12.84
CA THR A 64 -0.59 10.69 -12.45
C THR A 64 -0.76 11.25 -11.04
N GLU A 65 0.20 12.03 -10.55
CA GLU A 65 0.10 12.74 -9.27
C GLU A 65 -1.08 13.73 -9.21
N SER A 66 -1.59 14.19 -10.34
CA SER A 66 -2.77 15.06 -10.40
C SER A 66 -4.04 14.33 -9.98
N GLU A 67 -4.26 13.12 -10.51
CA GLU A 67 -5.40 12.29 -10.16
C GLU A 67 -5.23 11.65 -8.77
N LEU A 68 -3.99 11.44 -8.32
CA LEU A 68 -3.71 10.88 -7.00
C LEU A 68 -4.37 11.68 -5.88
N LEU A 69 -4.23 13.02 -5.88
CA LEU A 69 -4.83 13.85 -4.84
C LEU A 69 -6.36 13.70 -4.80
N ALA A 70 -7.01 13.69 -5.97
CA ALA A 70 -8.47 13.52 -6.05
C ALA A 70 -8.92 12.14 -5.55
N ASN A 71 -8.18 11.08 -5.87
CA ASN A 71 -8.46 9.73 -5.37
C ASN A 71 -8.24 9.61 -3.86
N LEU A 72 -7.18 10.24 -3.31
CA LEU A 72 -6.95 10.30 -1.86
C LEU A 72 -8.05 11.07 -1.13
N HIS A 73 -8.62 12.13 -1.74
CA HIS A 73 -9.77 12.82 -1.18
C HIS A 73 -11.03 11.96 -1.20
N ALA A 74 -11.27 11.24 -2.31
CA ALA A 74 -12.42 10.35 -2.45
C ALA A 74 -12.42 9.22 -1.40
N ALA A 75 -11.26 8.61 -1.13
CA ALA A 75 -11.10 7.62 -0.08
C ALA A 75 -11.20 8.22 1.34
N GLY A 76 -10.76 9.47 1.52
CA GLY A 76 -10.58 10.11 2.83
C GLY A 76 -11.84 10.33 3.66
N GLY A 77 -13.03 10.17 3.08
CA GLY A 77 -14.32 10.23 3.77
C GLY A 77 -14.82 8.86 4.26
N THR A 78 -14.04 7.81 4.14
CA THR A 78 -14.38 6.43 4.47
C THR A 78 -13.40 5.84 5.50
N PRO A 79 -13.73 4.71 6.17
CA PRO A 79 -12.80 4.02 7.07
C PRO A 79 -11.74 3.19 6.33
N THR A 80 -11.52 3.41 5.04
CA THR A 80 -10.57 2.66 4.20
C THR A 80 -9.26 3.42 4.08
N ALA A 81 -8.13 2.78 4.36
CA ALA A 81 -6.82 3.40 4.20
C ALA A 81 -6.41 3.48 2.72
N ALA A 82 -5.97 4.66 2.27
CA ALA A 82 -5.48 4.84 0.91
C ALA A 82 -3.95 4.71 0.86
N LEU A 83 -3.47 3.66 0.23
CA LEU A 83 -2.07 3.37 -0.04
C LEU A 83 -1.72 3.77 -1.48
N VAL A 84 -0.45 3.95 -1.77
CA VAL A 84 0.02 4.31 -3.12
C VAL A 84 1.15 3.39 -3.56
N ARG A 85 1.07 2.89 -4.79
CA ARG A 85 2.21 2.32 -5.50
C ARG A 85 2.72 3.39 -6.47
N PRO A 86 3.85 4.04 -6.17
CA PRO A 86 4.46 5.00 -7.10
C PRO A 86 5.05 4.26 -8.32
N GLN A 87 5.40 5.02 -9.35
CA GLN A 87 5.99 4.48 -10.58
C GLN A 87 7.35 3.79 -10.34
N SER A 88 8.05 4.19 -9.28
CA SER A 88 9.35 3.64 -8.88
C SER A 88 9.64 3.91 -7.40
N GLY A 89 10.68 3.24 -6.86
CA GLY A 89 11.19 3.47 -5.50
C GLY A 89 11.98 4.76 -5.30
N GLU A 90 11.92 5.71 -6.23
CA GLU A 90 12.68 6.95 -6.17
C GLU A 90 12.17 7.92 -5.10
N ARG A 91 13.13 8.65 -4.48
CA ARG A 91 12.87 9.59 -3.38
C ARG A 91 11.73 10.57 -3.65
N LEU A 92 11.73 11.17 -4.84
CA LEU A 92 10.73 12.18 -5.17
C LEU A 92 9.33 11.58 -5.37
N ARG A 93 9.23 10.37 -5.93
CA ARG A 93 7.97 9.66 -6.14
C ARG A 93 7.34 9.26 -4.80
N ILE A 94 8.13 8.66 -3.92
CA ILE A 94 7.71 8.29 -2.56
C ILE A 94 7.31 9.52 -1.75
N GLY A 95 8.20 10.52 -1.69
CA GLY A 95 7.95 11.75 -0.93
C GLY A 95 6.70 12.48 -1.40
N ARG A 96 6.48 12.58 -2.72
CA ARG A 96 5.30 13.24 -3.29
C ARG A 96 3.99 12.53 -2.92
N ALA A 97 3.95 11.20 -3.02
CA ALA A 97 2.76 10.43 -2.63
C ALA A 97 2.41 10.63 -1.14
N LEU A 98 3.42 10.61 -0.27
CA LEU A 98 3.24 10.84 1.17
C LEU A 98 2.83 12.29 1.49
N ASP A 99 3.36 13.29 0.78
CA ASP A 99 2.98 14.70 0.96
C ASP A 99 1.53 14.96 0.54
N LEU A 100 1.03 14.23 -0.45
CA LEU A 100 -0.38 14.24 -0.85
C LEU A 100 -1.29 13.49 0.13
N GLY A 101 -0.74 12.77 1.10
CA GLY A 101 -1.47 12.15 2.21
C GLY A 101 -1.74 10.66 2.06
N ALA A 102 -0.90 9.92 1.37
CA ALA A 102 -0.93 8.45 1.37
C ALA A 102 -0.68 7.91 2.79
N HIS A 103 -1.39 6.86 3.18
CA HIS A 103 -1.22 6.17 4.47
C HIS A 103 -0.06 5.17 4.45
N GLY A 104 0.45 4.82 3.28
CA GLY A 104 1.58 3.91 3.09
C GLY A 104 1.99 3.84 1.63
N ILE A 105 3.15 3.26 1.41
CA ILE A 105 3.76 3.10 0.08
C ILE A 105 4.03 1.63 -0.18
N MET A 106 3.59 1.14 -1.35
CA MET A 106 4.02 -0.13 -1.90
C MET A 106 5.12 0.14 -2.94
N VAL A 107 6.34 -0.25 -2.63
CA VAL A 107 7.50 -0.02 -3.51
C VAL A 107 7.65 -1.18 -4.47
N PRO A 108 7.54 -0.95 -5.80
CA PRO A 108 7.70 -1.99 -6.80
C PRO A 108 9.18 -2.30 -7.06
N ARG A 109 9.45 -3.49 -7.59
CA ARG A 109 10.73 -3.91 -8.17
C ARG A 109 11.95 -3.78 -7.24
N VAL A 110 11.80 -4.28 -6.04
CA VAL A 110 12.87 -4.31 -5.02
C VAL A 110 13.45 -5.72 -4.97
N ASP A 111 14.73 -5.84 -5.31
CA ASP A 111 15.42 -7.12 -5.39
C ASP A 111 16.40 -7.38 -4.23
N THR A 112 16.76 -6.33 -3.47
CA THR A 112 17.77 -6.44 -2.40
C THR A 112 17.37 -5.65 -1.14
N ALA A 113 17.94 -6.04 0.00
CA ALA A 113 17.77 -5.31 1.25
C ALA A 113 18.30 -3.86 1.17
N ALA A 114 19.34 -3.60 0.39
CA ALA A 114 19.87 -2.24 0.19
C ALA A 114 18.85 -1.34 -0.52
N GLN A 115 18.19 -1.81 -1.58
CA GLN A 115 17.12 -1.07 -2.27
C GLN A 115 15.92 -0.84 -1.33
N ALA A 116 15.54 -1.85 -0.55
CA ALA A 116 14.46 -1.73 0.43
C ALA A 116 14.79 -0.68 1.51
N ALA A 117 16.00 -0.71 2.06
CA ALA A 117 16.46 0.25 3.06
C ALA A 117 16.46 1.69 2.53
N GLU A 118 16.92 1.87 1.28
CA GLU A 118 16.90 3.16 0.61
C GLU A 118 15.46 3.68 0.45
N ALA A 119 14.54 2.85 -0.08
CA ALA A 119 13.14 3.22 -0.24
C ALA A 119 12.46 3.55 1.09
N VAL A 120 12.70 2.78 2.15
CA VAL A 120 12.19 3.04 3.50
C VAL A 120 12.72 4.37 4.04
N SER A 121 14.01 4.69 3.80
CA SER A 121 14.58 5.96 4.22
C SER A 121 13.88 7.17 3.61
N TYR A 122 13.33 7.03 2.40
CA TYR A 122 12.56 8.07 1.71
C TYR A 122 11.12 8.24 2.26
N MET A 123 10.61 7.26 2.99
CA MET A 123 9.30 7.34 3.64
C MET A 123 9.33 8.09 4.96
N ARG A 124 10.50 8.21 5.60
CA ARG A 124 10.66 8.67 6.97
C ARG A 124 11.38 10.00 7.07
N TYR A 125 10.92 10.85 7.95
CA TYR A 125 11.62 12.08 8.31
C TYR A 125 12.84 11.79 9.18
N PRO A 126 13.87 12.66 9.17
CA PRO A 126 15.01 12.56 10.09
C PRO A 126 14.57 12.50 11.56
N PRO A 127 15.31 11.78 12.45
CA PRO A 127 16.57 11.08 12.15
C PRO A 127 16.38 9.68 11.56
N ASP A 128 15.14 9.16 11.44
CA ASP A 128 14.83 7.78 11.05
C ASP A 128 14.93 7.57 9.54
N GLY A 129 15.06 8.65 8.74
CA GLY A 129 15.19 8.62 7.28
C GLY A 129 15.64 9.97 6.71
N VAL A 130 15.43 10.14 5.39
CA VAL A 130 15.89 11.33 4.64
C VAL A 130 14.76 12.04 3.87
N ARG A 131 13.50 11.77 4.24
CA ARG A 131 12.33 12.48 3.65
C ARG A 131 12.43 13.97 3.92
N GLY A 132 12.23 14.80 2.90
CA GLY A 132 12.16 16.26 3.05
C GLY A 132 10.94 16.69 3.87
N LEU A 133 11.12 17.60 4.82
CA LEU A 133 10.05 18.05 5.71
C LEU A 133 9.36 19.31 5.18
N ALA A 134 8.04 19.22 5.00
CA ALA A 134 7.16 20.36 4.77
C ALA A 134 5.87 20.19 5.59
N LEU A 135 5.72 20.94 6.68
CA LEU A 135 4.59 20.80 7.61
C LEU A 135 3.25 21.26 7.01
N SER A 136 3.26 22.07 5.97
CA SER A 136 2.05 22.55 5.28
C SER A 136 1.42 21.51 4.34
N THR A 137 2.02 20.33 4.17
CA THR A 137 1.49 19.28 3.32
C THR A 137 0.33 18.54 3.99
N ARG A 138 -0.52 17.89 3.16
CA ARG A 138 -1.63 17.07 3.65
C ARG A 138 -1.14 15.89 4.50
N GLY A 139 -0.02 15.26 4.11
CA GLY A 139 0.60 14.18 4.86
C GLY A 139 1.11 14.59 6.25
N ALA A 140 1.40 15.88 6.45
CA ALA A 140 1.74 16.47 7.74
C ALA A 140 0.57 17.20 8.42
N GLY A 141 -0.69 16.95 7.97
CA GLY A 141 -1.87 17.52 8.60
C GLY A 141 -2.12 18.99 8.32
N LEU A 142 -1.61 19.54 7.20
CA LEU A 142 -1.83 20.93 6.77
C LEU A 142 -1.41 21.97 7.83
N GLY A 143 -0.29 21.72 8.51
CA GLY A 143 0.24 22.60 9.55
C GLY A 143 -0.29 22.32 10.97
N ALA A 144 -1.13 21.31 11.15
CA ALA A 144 -1.63 20.92 12.49
C ALA A 144 -0.57 20.18 13.32
N VAL A 145 0.45 19.60 12.67
CA VAL A 145 1.55 18.88 13.35
C VAL A 145 2.69 19.83 13.64
N GLY A 146 3.15 19.87 14.88
CA GLY A 146 4.30 20.68 15.32
C GLY A 146 5.64 20.04 14.89
N HIS A 147 6.70 20.85 14.89
CA HIS A 147 8.07 20.38 14.56
C HIS A 147 8.56 19.24 15.47
N THR A 148 8.09 19.17 16.70
CA THR A 148 8.44 18.13 17.69
C THR A 148 7.73 16.81 17.45
N ASP A 149 6.61 16.83 16.72
CA ASP A 149 5.69 15.70 16.58
C ASP A 149 5.86 14.96 15.26
N VAL A 150 6.81 15.39 14.43
CA VAL A 150 7.10 14.83 13.10
C VAL A 150 7.40 13.33 13.15
N ARG A 151 8.06 12.87 14.23
CA ARG A 151 8.39 11.45 14.40
C ARG A 151 7.15 10.56 14.47
N ALA A 152 6.06 11.04 15.05
CA ALA A 152 4.79 10.32 15.08
C ALA A 152 4.20 10.07 13.66
N ILE A 153 4.58 10.87 12.65
CA ILE A 153 4.22 10.62 11.26
C ILE A 153 4.95 9.39 10.72
N ASN A 154 6.25 9.23 11.04
CA ASN A 154 7.03 8.06 10.62
C ASN A 154 6.40 6.74 11.10
N GLU A 155 5.83 6.75 12.30
CA GLU A 155 5.19 5.57 12.89
C GLU A 155 3.87 5.19 12.22
N ARG A 156 3.24 6.13 11.51
CA ARG A 156 1.95 5.92 10.84
C ARG A 156 2.06 5.39 9.42
N ILE A 157 3.20 5.61 8.75
CA ILE A 157 3.37 5.19 7.34
C ILE A 157 3.59 3.69 7.27
N LEU A 158 2.74 3.00 6.51
CA LEU A 158 2.90 1.58 6.22
C LEU A 158 3.90 1.40 5.08
N GLY A 159 5.00 0.71 5.35
CA GLY A 159 6.02 0.36 4.35
C GLY A 159 5.77 -1.04 3.78
N ILE A 160 5.51 -1.12 2.48
CA ILE A 160 5.23 -2.37 1.77
C ILE A 160 6.29 -2.55 0.70
N ILE A 161 6.99 -3.68 0.70
CA ILE A 161 7.99 -4.03 -0.32
C ILE A 161 7.42 -5.12 -1.21
N GLN A 162 7.41 -4.89 -2.51
CA GLN A 162 6.94 -5.85 -3.50
C GLN A 162 8.00 -6.90 -3.78
N ILE A 163 7.66 -8.18 -3.63
CA ILE A 163 8.51 -9.35 -3.87
C ILE A 163 8.01 -10.03 -5.15
N GLU A 164 8.73 -9.83 -6.25
CA GLU A 164 8.25 -10.22 -7.58
C GLU A 164 9.34 -10.77 -8.51
N SER A 165 10.50 -11.11 -7.94
CA SER A 165 11.62 -11.76 -8.66
C SER A 165 12.25 -12.86 -7.80
N PRO A 166 12.98 -13.82 -8.40
CA PRO A 166 13.76 -14.80 -7.66
C PRO A 166 14.75 -14.16 -6.68
N SER A 167 15.43 -13.08 -7.09
CA SER A 167 16.35 -12.33 -6.23
C SER A 167 15.64 -11.73 -5.01
N ALA A 168 14.46 -11.14 -5.19
CA ALA A 168 13.68 -10.61 -4.08
C ALA A 168 13.26 -11.72 -3.10
N VAL A 169 12.93 -12.91 -3.58
CA VAL A 169 12.60 -14.08 -2.74
C VAL A 169 13.83 -14.54 -1.95
N GLU A 170 15.00 -14.60 -2.57
CA GLU A 170 16.27 -14.97 -1.90
C GLU A 170 16.63 -13.98 -0.77
N HIS A 171 16.38 -12.69 -0.97
CA HIS A 171 16.66 -11.64 0.02
C HIS A 171 15.47 -11.32 0.95
N ALA A 172 14.37 -12.07 0.86
CA ALA A 172 13.13 -11.74 1.60
C ALA A 172 13.35 -11.62 3.11
N ALA A 173 14.18 -12.47 3.71
CA ALA A 173 14.48 -12.41 5.14
C ALA A 173 15.25 -11.14 5.54
N GLU A 174 16.23 -10.74 4.72
CA GLU A 174 17.00 -9.52 4.93
C GLU A 174 16.12 -8.26 4.75
N ILE A 175 15.24 -8.28 3.76
CA ILE A 175 14.27 -7.20 3.51
C ILE A 175 13.29 -7.10 4.69
N ALA A 176 12.74 -8.22 5.16
CA ALA A 176 11.80 -8.27 6.28
C ALA A 176 12.42 -7.76 7.59
N ALA A 177 13.72 -7.98 7.80
CA ALA A 177 14.43 -7.53 9.00
C ALA A 177 14.56 -6.00 9.13
N LEU A 178 14.37 -5.26 8.03
CA LEU A 178 14.50 -3.81 8.04
C LEU A 178 13.40 -3.14 8.86
N ASP A 179 13.81 -2.19 9.71
CA ASP A 179 12.86 -1.31 10.38
C ASP A 179 12.20 -0.38 9.36
N GLY A 180 10.84 -0.39 9.32
CA GLY A 180 10.05 0.37 8.36
C GLY A 180 9.52 -0.43 7.19
N VAL A 181 9.93 -1.69 7.03
CA VAL A 181 9.20 -2.68 6.26
C VAL A 181 8.13 -3.29 7.17
N ASP A 182 6.89 -3.28 6.76
CA ASP A 182 5.75 -3.85 7.49
C ASP A 182 5.12 -5.03 6.76
N VAL A 183 5.20 -5.03 5.42
CA VAL A 183 4.61 -6.06 4.56
C VAL A 183 5.60 -6.45 3.45
N LEU A 184 5.80 -7.75 3.26
CA LEU A 184 6.36 -8.32 2.04
C LEU A 184 5.20 -8.71 1.12
N PHE A 185 5.04 -8.02 0.00
CA PHE A 185 3.89 -8.19 -0.88
C PHE A 185 4.27 -8.90 -2.17
N VAL A 186 3.73 -10.10 -2.40
CA VAL A 186 3.98 -10.87 -3.62
C VAL A 186 3.21 -10.28 -4.79
N GLY A 187 3.91 -9.98 -5.90
CA GLY A 187 3.35 -9.69 -7.22
C GLY A 187 3.25 -11.00 -8.06
N PRO A 188 2.09 -11.69 -8.09
CA PRO A 188 2.02 -13.04 -8.66
C PRO A 188 2.37 -13.13 -10.14
N THR A 189 1.93 -12.15 -10.92
CA THR A 189 2.17 -12.12 -12.36
C THR A 189 3.69 -12.01 -12.63
N ASP A 190 4.31 -10.98 -12.08
CA ASP A 190 5.73 -10.71 -12.29
C ASP A 190 6.61 -11.84 -11.72
N LEU A 191 6.30 -12.33 -10.52
CA LEU A 191 7.03 -13.44 -9.93
C LEU A 191 6.95 -14.70 -10.81
N SER A 192 5.75 -15.07 -11.32
CA SER A 192 5.63 -16.25 -12.18
C SER A 192 6.38 -16.09 -13.51
N HIS A 193 6.38 -14.90 -14.09
CA HIS A 193 7.16 -14.58 -15.29
C HIS A 193 8.68 -14.65 -15.02
N SER A 194 9.13 -14.04 -13.93
CA SER A 194 10.56 -14.03 -13.56
C SER A 194 11.08 -15.42 -13.19
N LEU A 195 10.22 -16.31 -12.69
CA LEU A 195 10.54 -17.72 -12.46
C LEU A 195 10.51 -18.58 -13.76
N GLY A 196 10.19 -18.00 -14.92
CA GLY A 196 10.09 -18.71 -16.19
C GLY A 196 8.86 -19.62 -16.31
N ILE A 197 7.82 -19.38 -15.51
CA ILE A 197 6.58 -20.16 -15.45
C ILE A 197 5.33 -19.28 -15.55
N PRO A 198 5.16 -18.47 -16.62
CA PRO A 198 4.10 -17.47 -16.71
C PRO A 198 2.71 -18.03 -16.38
N GLY A 199 2.05 -17.48 -15.35
CA GLY A 199 0.68 -17.82 -14.95
C GLY A 199 0.50 -19.21 -14.33
N ARG A 200 1.58 -19.99 -14.10
CA ARG A 200 1.49 -21.32 -13.48
C ARG A 200 1.61 -21.20 -11.95
N PHE A 201 0.55 -20.69 -11.32
CA PHE A 201 0.50 -20.42 -9.88
C PHE A 201 0.39 -21.69 -9.00
N ASP A 202 0.29 -22.86 -9.61
CA ASP A 202 0.31 -24.18 -8.98
C ASP A 202 1.68 -24.89 -9.08
N ALA A 203 2.64 -24.31 -9.84
CA ALA A 203 3.96 -24.90 -10.01
C ALA A 203 4.72 -24.98 -8.67
N PRO A 204 5.44 -26.10 -8.38
CA PRO A 204 6.16 -26.26 -7.12
C PRO A 204 7.09 -25.10 -6.80
N VAL A 205 7.88 -24.62 -7.75
CA VAL A 205 8.82 -23.51 -7.57
C VAL A 205 8.09 -22.20 -7.18
N TYR A 206 6.87 -21.96 -7.68
CA TYR A 206 6.07 -20.82 -7.28
C TYR A 206 5.57 -20.96 -5.85
N LEU A 207 5.06 -22.14 -5.47
CA LEU A 207 4.57 -22.41 -4.13
C LEU A 207 5.70 -22.36 -3.09
N GLU A 208 6.89 -22.84 -3.43
CA GLU A 208 8.11 -22.73 -2.63
C GLU A 208 8.49 -21.25 -2.41
N ALA A 209 8.43 -20.42 -3.45
CA ALA A 209 8.67 -18.98 -3.35
C ALA A 209 7.65 -18.30 -2.41
N LEU A 210 6.36 -18.63 -2.52
CA LEU A 210 5.33 -18.14 -1.59
C LEU A 210 5.64 -18.52 -0.14
N ALA A 211 6.00 -19.79 0.10
CA ALA A 211 6.34 -20.28 1.44
C ALA A 211 7.57 -19.56 2.02
N ALA A 212 8.58 -19.30 1.20
CA ALA A 212 9.78 -18.56 1.60
C ALA A 212 9.46 -17.12 2.01
N VAL A 213 8.61 -16.41 1.25
CA VAL A 213 8.19 -15.04 1.57
C VAL A 213 7.38 -15.00 2.87
N VAL A 214 6.46 -15.95 3.06
CA VAL A 214 5.68 -16.04 4.31
C VAL A 214 6.60 -16.31 5.50
N ALA A 215 7.50 -17.28 5.40
CA ALA A 215 8.44 -17.61 6.47
C ALA A 215 9.35 -16.43 6.83
N ALA A 216 9.82 -15.68 5.82
CA ALA A 216 10.63 -14.47 6.02
C ALA A 216 9.85 -13.38 6.76
N ALA A 217 8.62 -13.11 6.36
CA ALA A 217 7.76 -12.12 7.00
C ALA A 217 7.43 -12.51 8.46
N GLU A 218 6.99 -13.74 8.70
CA GLU A 218 6.66 -14.25 10.04
C GLU A 218 7.89 -14.23 10.96
N GLY A 219 9.05 -14.68 10.46
CA GLY A 219 10.31 -14.69 11.23
C GLY A 219 10.76 -13.30 11.69
N ALA A 220 10.36 -12.24 11.00
CA ALA A 220 10.62 -10.85 11.36
C ALA A 220 9.45 -10.17 12.10
N GLY A 221 8.35 -10.89 12.38
CA GLY A 221 7.15 -10.31 12.97
C GLY A 221 6.41 -9.33 12.04
N LYS A 222 6.53 -9.54 10.72
CA LYS A 222 5.91 -8.74 9.64
C LYS A 222 4.79 -9.52 8.98
N ALA A 223 4.04 -8.87 8.09
CA ALA A 223 2.98 -9.52 7.33
C ALA A 223 3.46 -9.93 5.94
N ALA A 224 3.00 -11.09 5.46
CA ALA A 224 3.04 -11.44 4.06
C ALA A 224 1.76 -10.96 3.37
N GLY A 225 1.89 -10.36 2.19
CA GLY A 225 0.80 -9.90 1.35
C GLY A 225 0.84 -10.51 -0.05
N ILE A 226 -0.31 -10.55 -0.73
CA ILE A 226 -0.44 -11.07 -2.09
C ILE A 226 -1.63 -10.44 -2.79
N LEU A 227 -1.55 -10.26 -4.12
CA LEU A 227 -2.68 -9.92 -4.96
C LEU A 227 -3.35 -11.19 -5.49
N LEU A 228 -4.66 -11.32 -5.28
CA LEU A 228 -5.49 -12.41 -5.81
C LEU A 228 -6.48 -11.85 -6.83
N ARG A 229 -6.86 -12.67 -7.79
CA ARG A 229 -7.84 -12.28 -8.81
C ARG A 229 -9.23 -12.02 -8.21
N ASP A 230 -9.61 -12.84 -7.24
CA ASP A 230 -10.90 -12.78 -6.56
C ASP A 230 -10.82 -13.33 -5.13
N GLY A 231 -11.93 -13.23 -4.39
CA GLY A 231 -12.00 -13.68 -3.00
C GLY A 231 -11.99 -15.20 -2.81
N ALA A 232 -12.24 -16.00 -3.84
CA ALA A 232 -12.37 -17.46 -3.71
C ALA A 232 -11.04 -18.12 -3.31
N ALA A 233 -9.91 -17.54 -3.73
CA ALA A 233 -8.58 -18.02 -3.38
C ALA A 233 -8.11 -17.61 -1.97
N SER A 234 -8.79 -16.68 -1.30
CA SER A 234 -8.36 -16.13 0.00
C SER A 234 -8.19 -17.18 1.10
N PRO A 235 -9.10 -18.15 1.32
CA PRO A 235 -8.95 -19.12 2.40
C PRO A 235 -7.66 -19.93 2.30
N ARG A 236 -7.27 -20.33 1.08
CA ARG A 236 -6.01 -21.06 0.85
C ARG A 236 -4.80 -20.20 1.22
N HIS A 237 -4.76 -18.92 0.82
CA HIS A 237 -3.63 -18.05 1.07
C HIS A 237 -3.56 -17.61 2.54
N LEU A 238 -4.70 -17.42 3.21
CA LEU A 238 -4.76 -17.22 4.66
C LEU A 238 -4.18 -18.42 5.42
N ALA A 239 -4.51 -19.64 4.98
CA ALA A 239 -3.95 -20.87 5.56
C ALA A 239 -2.44 -21.01 5.34
N LEU A 240 -1.89 -20.43 4.26
CA LEU A 240 -0.44 -20.37 4.01
C LEU A 240 0.28 -19.32 4.88
N GLY A 241 -0.44 -18.43 5.56
CA GLY A 241 0.15 -17.38 6.41
C GLY A 241 0.04 -15.96 5.87
N PHE A 242 -0.54 -15.74 4.68
CA PHE A 242 -0.77 -14.40 4.19
C PHE A 242 -1.81 -13.66 5.05
N ARG A 243 -1.58 -12.37 5.33
CA ARG A 243 -2.47 -11.52 6.15
C ARG A 243 -2.84 -10.19 5.49
N PHE A 244 -2.18 -9.81 4.40
CA PHE A 244 -2.43 -8.57 3.66
C PHE A 244 -2.84 -8.90 2.23
N ILE A 245 -4.16 -9.07 1.99
CA ILE A 245 -4.70 -9.65 0.76
C ILE A 245 -5.27 -8.55 -0.13
N GLY A 246 -4.72 -8.40 -1.34
CA GLY A 246 -5.33 -7.63 -2.43
C GLY A 246 -6.31 -8.50 -3.22
N LEU A 247 -7.48 -7.98 -3.53
CA LEU A 247 -8.54 -8.68 -4.27
C LEU A 247 -8.91 -7.89 -5.52
N GLY A 248 -8.54 -8.38 -6.68
CA GLY A 248 -8.91 -7.78 -7.97
C GLY A 248 -8.45 -6.33 -8.16
N SER A 249 -9.19 -5.61 -8.99
CA SER A 249 -9.01 -4.17 -9.22
C SER A 249 -10.32 -3.53 -9.67
N ASP A 250 -10.41 -2.20 -9.57
CA ASP A 250 -11.56 -1.42 -10.05
C ASP A 250 -11.92 -1.71 -11.51
N GLY A 251 -10.92 -1.81 -12.39
CA GLY A 251 -11.11 -2.18 -13.78
C GLY A 251 -11.68 -3.59 -13.97
N ALA A 252 -11.20 -4.56 -13.17
CA ALA A 252 -11.70 -5.93 -13.19
C ALA A 252 -13.16 -6.00 -12.72
N PHE A 253 -13.50 -5.29 -11.63
CA PHE A 253 -14.87 -5.27 -11.11
C PHE A 253 -15.87 -4.72 -12.12
N ILE A 254 -15.52 -3.62 -12.81
CA ILE A 254 -16.37 -3.05 -13.87
C ILE A 254 -16.52 -4.02 -15.04
N ALA A 255 -15.42 -4.61 -15.51
CA ALA A 255 -15.44 -5.53 -16.64
C ALA A 255 -16.23 -6.81 -16.34
N ASP A 256 -16.07 -7.39 -15.15
CA ASP A 256 -16.78 -8.60 -14.74
C ASP A 256 -18.28 -8.32 -14.52
N GLY A 257 -18.62 -7.20 -13.86
CA GLY A 257 -20.00 -6.77 -13.69
C GLY A 257 -20.72 -6.52 -15.02
N ALA A 258 -20.07 -5.82 -15.95
CA ALA A 258 -20.63 -5.57 -17.27
C ALA A 258 -20.87 -6.87 -18.05
N ARG A 259 -19.91 -7.80 -18.01
CA ARG A 259 -20.05 -9.12 -18.64
C ARG A 259 -21.20 -9.93 -18.04
N ALA A 260 -21.32 -9.94 -16.72
CA ALA A 260 -22.38 -10.65 -16.02
C ALA A 260 -23.77 -10.12 -16.40
N VAL A 261 -23.97 -8.80 -16.44
CA VAL A 261 -25.23 -8.17 -16.84
C VAL A 261 -25.58 -8.52 -18.29
N LEU A 262 -24.60 -8.43 -19.20
CA LEU A 262 -24.84 -8.75 -20.61
C LEU A 262 -25.15 -10.22 -20.81
N ALA A 263 -24.48 -11.13 -20.10
CA ALA A 263 -24.77 -12.57 -20.18
C ALA A 263 -26.19 -12.88 -19.70
N GLY A 264 -26.65 -12.26 -18.59
CA GLY A 264 -28.01 -12.43 -18.09
C GLY A 264 -29.11 -11.92 -19.06
N ALA A 265 -28.79 -10.89 -19.87
CA ALA A 265 -29.74 -10.38 -20.87
C ALA A 265 -29.82 -11.25 -22.17
N ARG A 266 -28.85 -12.15 -22.38
CA ARG A 266 -28.75 -13.04 -23.55
C ARG A 266 -29.15 -14.50 -23.24
N ALA A 267 -29.38 -14.82 -21.97
CA ALA A 267 -29.86 -16.12 -21.52
C ALA A 267 -31.38 -16.24 -21.69
#